data_007acb11478b4b2b2c0c5c535f5f951b
#
_entry.id   007acb11478b4b2b2c0c5c535f5f951b
#
_cell.length_a   1.000
_cell.length_b   1.000
_cell.length_c   1.000
_cell.angle_alpha   90.00
_cell.angle_beta   90.00
_cell.angle_gamma   90.00
#
_symmetry.space_group_name_H-M   'P 1'
#
loop_
_entity.id
_entity.type
_entity.pdbx_description
1 polymer ?
#
loop_
_entity_poly.entity_id
_entity_poly.type
_entity_poly.pdbx_seq_one_letter_code
_entity_poly.pdbx_strand_id
1 'polypeptide(L)'
;GGLKSKGGDASGLMAEVGVIKARLETLEAALAGLDEQLAALEFRFPNLPDASVPVGTDETANRVERVVGTPRGFDFEPQPHWDLGTDLGVLDFERGAKITGARFTVYYGAAARLERALISFMLDLHTGKHGYREVLPPFIVNRDSLIGTGQLPKFEPDLFHLEGTNYYLVPTAEV
;
A
#
# COMPACT_ATOMS: atom_id res chain seq x y z
N GLY A 1 -38.37 1.46 -37.98
CA GLY A 1 -39.81 1.31 -37.67
C GLY A 1 -40.71 1.85 -38.76
N GLY A 2 -40.46 3.06 -39.27
CA GLY A 2 -41.35 3.76 -40.18
C GLY A 2 -41.52 3.17 -41.61
N LEU A 3 -40.51 2.48 -42.14
CA LEU A 3 -40.59 1.79 -43.43
C LEU A 3 -41.44 0.52 -43.37
N LYS A 4 -41.29 -0.30 -42.33
CA LYS A 4 -42.11 -1.51 -42.12
C LYS A 4 -43.58 -1.18 -41.89
N SER A 5 -43.89 -0.10 -41.18
CA SER A 5 -45.29 0.33 -40.95
C SER A 5 -46.01 0.85 -42.19
N LYS A 6 -45.26 1.19 -43.25
CA LYS A 6 -45.78 1.66 -44.55
C LYS A 6 -45.76 0.61 -45.67
N GLY A 7 -45.49 -0.68 -45.34
CA GLY A 7 -45.42 -1.76 -46.31
C GLY A 7 -44.21 -1.78 -47.23
N GLY A 8 -43.16 -1.00 -46.93
CA GLY A 8 -41.92 -0.96 -47.69
C GLY A 8 -40.93 -2.08 -47.31
N ASP A 9 -40.08 -2.47 -48.26
CA ASP A 9 -39.01 -3.45 -48.00
C ASP A 9 -37.91 -2.78 -47.19
N ALA A 10 -37.71 -3.27 -45.95
CA ALA A 10 -36.70 -2.81 -44.99
C ALA A 10 -35.53 -3.81 -44.82
N SER A 11 -35.49 -4.87 -45.65
CA SER A 11 -34.48 -5.96 -45.49
C SER A 11 -33.06 -5.47 -45.57
N GLY A 12 -32.75 -4.57 -46.52
CA GLY A 12 -31.42 -3.96 -46.66
C GLY A 12 -30.99 -3.15 -45.42
N LEU A 13 -31.91 -2.32 -44.90
CA LEU A 13 -31.64 -1.53 -43.69
C LEU A 13 -31.49 -2.42 -42.46
N MET A 14 -32.23 -3.51 -42.35
CA MET A 14 -32.09 -4.45 -41.27
C MET A 14 -30.76 -5.21 -41.31
N ALA A 15 -30.29 -5.56 -42.50
CA ALA A 15 -28.98 -6.17 -42.69
C ALA A 15 -27.85 -5.19 -42.30
N GLU A 16 -27.97 -3.93 -42.73
CA GLU A 16 -26.99 -2.88 -42.36
C GLU A 16 -26.95 -2.64 -40.84
N VAL A 17 -28.11 -2.54 -40.17
CA VAL A 17 -28.22 -2.44 -38.72
C VAL A 17 -27.58 -3.63 -38.04
N GLY A 18 -27.76 -4.84 -38.59
CA GLY A 18 -27.10 -6.06 -38.08
C GLY A 18 -25.58 -5.98 -38.14
N VAL A 19 -25.02 -5.51 -39.25
CA VAL A 19 -23.59 -5.30 -39.45
C VAL A 19 -23.05 -4.25 -38.47
N ILE A 20 -23.75 -3.12 -38.34
CA ILE A 20 -23.37 -2.04 -37.41
C ILE A 20 -23.39 -2.55 -35.99
N LYS A 21 -24.43 -3.31 -35.58
CA LYS A 21 -24.51 -3.87 -34.23
C LYS A 21 -23.36 -4.81 -33.94
N ALA A 22 -23.05 -5.74 -34.84
CA ALA A 22 -21.91 -6.65 -34.65
C ALA A 22 -20.57 -5.91 -34.55
N ARG A 23 -20.40 -4.83 -35.34
CA ARG A 23 -19.19 -3.99 -35.26
C ARG A 23 -19.13 -3.21 -33.95
N LEU A 24 -20.23 -2.70 -33.42
CA LEU A 24 -20.29 -2.05 -32.11
C LEU A 24 -19.90 -3.00 -31.00
N GLU A 25 -20.47 -4.21 -30.97
CA GLU A 25 -20.12 -5.23 -29.97
C GLU A 25 -18.62 -5.55 -29.99
N THR A 26 -18.02 -5.66 -31.18
CA THR A 26 -16.58 -5.89 -31.32
C THR A 26 -15.76 -4.73 -30.80
N LEU A 27 -16.15 -3.47 -31.11
CA LEU A 27 -15.46 -2.27 -30.68
C LEU A 27 -15.59 -2.04 -29.16
N GLU A 28 -16.76 -2.30 -28.59
CA GLU A 28 -17.00 -2.21 -27.15
C GLU A 28 -16.17 -3.21 -26.37
N ALA A 29 -16.06 -4.46 -26.86
CA ALA A 29 -15.17 -5.46 -26.27
C ALA A 29 -13.69 -5.06 -26.35
N ALA A 30 -13.25 -4.51 -27.50
CA ALA A 30 -11.89 -4.03 -27.67
C ALA A 30 -11.59 -2.81 -26.76
N LEU A 31 -12.54 -1.89 -26.63
CA LEU A 31 -12.42 -0.70 -25.76
C LEU A 31 -12.28 -1.14 -24.30
N ALA A 32 -13.15 -2.05 -23.81
CA ALA A 32 -13.06 -2.56 -22.44
C ALA A 32 -11.69 -3.20 -22.16
N GLY A 33 -11.13 -3.96 -23.11
CA GLY A 33 -9.79 -4.54 -22.95
C GLY A 33 -8.67 -3.49 -22.94
N LEU A 34 -8.82 -2.39 -23.70
CA LEU A 34 -7.86 -1.28 -23.68
C LEU A 34 -7.95 -0.46 -22.39
N ASP A 35 -9.16 -0.22 -21.89
CA ASP A 35 -9.36 0.50 -20.62
C ASP A 35 -8.74 -0.28 -19.45
N GLU A 36 -8.89 -1.60 -19.43
CA GLU A 36 -8.25 -2.45 -18.41
C GLU A 36 -6.71 -2.37 -18.49
N GLN A 37 -6.14 -2.43 -19.71
CA GLN A 37 -4.70 -2.31 -19.91
C GLN A 37 -4.18 -0.92 -19.51
N LEU A 38 -4.92 0.14 -19.84
CA LEU A 38 -4.58 1.51 -19.48
C LEU A 38 -4.56 1.67 -17.95
N ALA A 39 -5.61 1.24 -17.26
CA ALA A 39 -5.68 1.27 -15.80
C ALA A 39 -4.51 0.51 -15.16
N ALA A 40 -4.17 -0.68 -15.67
CA ALA A 40 -3.02 -1.46 -15.18
C ALA A 40 -1.68 -0.75 -15.38
N LEU A 41 -1.53 0.04 -16.45
CA LEU A 41 -0.35 0.86 -16.70
C LEU A 41 -0.29 2.07 -15.76
N GLU A 42 -1.41 2.79 -15.59
CA GLU A 42 -1.50 3.98 -14.74
C GLU A 42 -1.08 3.69 -13.30
N PHE A 43 -1.49 2.54 -12.73
CA PHE A 43 -1.05 2.12 -11.39
C PHE A 43 0.46 1.83 -11.27
N ARG A 44 1.19 1.75 -12.37
CA ARG A 44 2.64 1.49 -12.39
C ARG A 44 3.47 2.76 -12.52
N PHE A 45 2.87 3.89 -12.87
CA PHE A 45 3.60 5.14 -12.97
C PHE A 45 3.98 5.65 -11.58
N PRO A 46 5.27 5.95 -11.34
CA PRO A 46 5.68 6.63 -10.13
C PRO A 46 5.19 8.09 -10.15
N ASN A 47 5.10 8.68 -8.96
CA ASN A 47 4.85 10.11 -8.85
C ASN A 47 5.95 10.91 -9.56
N LEU A 48 5.55 12.00 -10.22
CA LEU A 48 6.50 12.92 -10.81
C LEU A 48 7.23 13.66 -9.69
N PRO A 49 8.58 13.60 -9.64
CA PRO A 49 9.34 14.34 -8.67
C PRO A 49 9.27 15.85 -8.96
N ASP A 50 9.40 16.68 -7.91
CA ASP A 50 9.56 18.11 -8.07
C ASP A 50 10.86 18.42 -8.87
N ALA A 51 10.86 19.52 -9.62
CA ALA A 51 12.00 19.93 -10.45
C ALA A 51 13.30 20.18 -9.64
N SER A 52 13.20 20.43 -8.34
CA SER A 52 14.35 20.61 -7.44
C SER A 52 15.01 19.31 -7.01
N VAL A 53 14.37 18.14 -7.24
CA VAL A 53 14.92 16.84 -6.87
C VAL A 53 16.07 16.49 -7.82
N PRO A 54 17.28 16.19 -7.29
CA PRO A 54 18.41 15.80 -8.13
C PRO A 54 18.13 14.51 -8.91
N VAL A 55 18.58 14.48 -10.15
CA VAL A 55 18.56 13.25 -10.95
C VAL A 55 19.78 12.43 -10.62
N GLY A 56 19.60 11.16 -10.25
CA GLY A 56 20.68 10.25 -9.91
C GLY A 56 20.27 8.78 -10.02
N THR A 57 21.25 7.89 -9.93
CA THR A 57 21.04 6.43 -10.00
C THR A 57 20.78 5.79 -8.65
N ASP A 58 21.17 6.45 -7.57
CA ASP A 58 21.06 5.97 -6.19
C ASP A 58 21.05 7.14 -5.20
N GLU A 59 21.02 6.82 -3.90
CA GLU A 59 20.93 7.77 -2.80
C GLU A 59 22.14 8.71 -2.68
N THR A 60 23.28 8.41 -3.30
CA THR A 60 24.47 9.28 -3.25
C THR A 60 24.27 10.59 -4.01
N ALA A 61 23.29 10.62 -4.92
CA ALA A 61 22.89 11.83 -5.64
C ALA A 61 21.96 12.74 -4.80
N ASN A 62 21.47 12.29 -3.65
CA ASN A 62 20.58 13.08 -2.80
C ASN A 62 21.30 14.29 -2.22
N ARG A 63 20.64 15.45 -2.31
CA ARG A 63 21.13 16.68 -1.68
C ARG A 63 20.60 16.78 -0.26
N VAL A 64 21.51 16.98 0.71
CA VAL A 64 21.11 17.27 2.09
C VAL A 64 20.61 18.71 2.15
N GLU A 65 19.33 18.93 2.34
CA GLU A 65 18.71 20.27 2.41
C GLU A 65 19.01 20.97 3.73
N ARG A 66 19.02 20.23 4.84
CA ARG A 66 19.21 20.80 6.17
C ARG A 66 19.68 19.73 7.16
N VAL A 67 20.64 20.11 8.01
CA VAL A 67 21.03 19.34 9.18
C VAL A 67 20.58 20.10 10.43
N VAL A 68 19.90 19.44 11.35
CA VAL A 68 19.38 20.03 12.59
C VAL A 68 19.89 19.22 13.77
N GLY A 69 20.57 19.88 14.68
CA GLY A 69 21.15 19.28 15.88
C GLY A 69 22.48 18.58 15.62
N THR A 70 23.07 18.10 16.69
CA THR A 70 24.33 17.34 16.68
C THR A 70 24.10 16.03 17.41
N PRO A 71 24.43 14.88 16.83
CA PRO A 71 24.35 13.60 17.53
C PRO A 71 25.16 13.66 18.84
N ARG A 72 24.62 13.02 19.88
CA ARG A 72 25.33 12.90 21.16
C ARG A 72 26.61 12.07 20.97
N GLY A 73 27.75 12.62 21.41
CA GLY A 73 28.97 11.82 21.56
C GLY A 73 28.90 10.94 22.78
N PHE A 74 29.47 9.74 22.69
CA PHE A 74 29.65 8.81 23.81
C PHE A 74 31.13 8.65 24.08
N ASP A 75 31.48 8.48 25.35
CA ASP A 75 32.84 8.17 25.84
C ASP A 75 33.09 6.65 25.95
N PHE A 76 32.15 5.86 25.44
CA PHE A 76 32.18 4.40 25.35
C PHE A 76 31.68 3.95 23.98
N GLU A 77 31.97 2.71 23.58
CA GLU A 77 31.42 2.10 22.36
C GLU A 77 29.95 1.76 22.54
N PRO A 78 29.02 2.42 21.82
CA PRO A 78 27.59 2.15 21.95
C PRO A 78 27.23 0.82 21.29
N GLN A 79 26.52 -0.02 22.02
CA GLN A 79 25.99 -1.27 21.48
C GLN A 79 24.65 -1.05 20.76
N PRO A 80 24.37 -1.80 19.67
CA PRO A 80 23.09 -1.75 19.00
C PRO A 80 21.99 -2.39 19.87
N HIS A 81 20.74 -2.00 19.62
CA HIS A 81 19.59 -2.42 20.42
C HIS A 81 19.35 -3.94 20.43
N TRP A 82 19.74 -4.65 19.38
CA TRP A 82 19.59 -6.10 19.30
C TRP A 82 20.56 -6.83 20.24
N ASP A 83 21.77 -6.34 20.40
CA ASP A 83 22.74 -6.89 21.35
C ASP A 83 22.32 -6.53 22.79
N LEU A 84 22.05 -5.24 23.06
CA LEU A 84 21.58 -4.78 24.37
C LEU A 84 20.30 -5.51 24.83
N GLY A 85 19.32 -5.64 23.95
CA GLY A 85 18.05 -6.26 24.29
C GLY A 85 18.17 -7.75 24.56
N THR A 86 19.07 -8.42 23.84
CA THR A 86 19.38 -9.85 24.05
C THR A 86 20.15 -10.05 25.33
N ASP A 87 21.20 -9.26 25.59
CA ASP A 87 22.02 -9.34 26.80
C ASP A 87 21.21 -9.06 28.08
N LEU A 88 20.28 -8.11 28.00
CA LEU A 88 19.35 -7.79 29.08
C LEU A 88 18.20 -8.82 29.22
N GLY A 89 18.08 -9.77 28.31
CA GLY A 89 17.02 -10.77 28.31
C GLY A 89 15.61 -10.21 28.07
N VAL A 90 15.50 -9.05 27.43
CA VAL A 90 14.22 -8.37 27.16
C VAL A 90 13.76 -8.48 25.70
N LEU A 91 14.65 -8.85 24.78
CA LEU A 91 14.37 -9.15 23.38
C LEU A 91 14.84 -10.56 23.04
N ASP A 92 14.05 -11.28 22.22
CA ASP A 92 14.38 -12.62 21.75
C ASP A 92 14.05 -12.75 20.25
N PHE A 93 15.07 -12.62 19.45
CA PHE A 93 14.97 -12.73 18.00
C PHE A 93 14.94 -14.19 17.53
N GLU A 94 15.60 -15.10 18.26
CA GLU A 94 15.61 -16.53 17.91
C GLU A 94 14.22 -17.14 18.03
N ARG A 95 13.54 -16.90 19.17
CA ARG A 95 12.16 -17.36 19.34
C ARG A 95 11.19 -16.64 18.42
N GLY A 96 11.38 -15.36 18.16
CA GLY A 96 10.60 -14.61 17.17
C GLY A 96 10.68 -15.25 15.79
N ALA A 97 11.90 -15.55 15.33
CA ALA A 97 12.13 -16.22 14.05
C ALA A 97 11.53 -17.63 14.01
N LYS A 98 11.61 -18.38 15.11
CA LYS A 98 11.02 -19.73 15.21
C LYS A 98 9.49 -19.73 15.14
N ILE A 99 8.84 -18.70 15.69
CA ILE A 99 7.37 -18.59 15.73
C ILE A 99 6.83 -18.11 14.38
N THR A 100 7.48 -17.12 13.76
CA THR A 100 6.89 -16.39 12.64
C THR A 100 7.83 -16.26 11.43
N GLY A 101 9.15 -16.29 11.65
CA GLY A 101 10.15 -16.09 10.60
C GLY A 101 11.13 -14.96 10.92
N ALA A 102 12.04 -14.68 10.01
CA ALA A 102 13.04 -13.63 10.16
C ALA A 102 12.39 -12.24 10.35
N ARG A 103 13.05 -11.37 11.12
CA ARG A 103 12.63 -9.99 11.42
C ARG A 103 11.46 -9.87 12.42
N PHE A 104 11.03 -10.95 13.02
CA PHE A 104 10.10 -10.91 14.16
C PHE A 104 10.85 -11.02 15.47
N THR A 105 10.30 -10.41 16.52
CA THR A 105 10.92 -10.33 17.86
C THR A 105 9.91 -10.66 18.92
N VAL A 106 10.34 -11.38 19.95
CA VAL A 106 9.56 -11.56 21.18
C VAL A 106 10.08 -10.58 22.23
N TYR A 107 9.17 -9.84 22.86
CA TYR A 107 9.46 -8.91 23.94
C TYR A 107 9.16 -9.55 25.28
N TYR A 108 10.07 -9.39 26.26
CA TYR A 108 9.89 -9.86 27.61
C TYR A 108 9.88 -8.74 28.64
N GLY A 109 9.15 -8.95 29.73
CA GLY A 109 9.19 -8.15 30.94
C GLY A 109 9.15 -6.64 30.69
N ALA A 110 10.29 -5.98 30.94
CA ALA A 110 10.41 -4.54 30.82
C ALA A 110 10.19 -4.01 29.39
N ALA A 111 10.68 -4.72 28.37
CA ALA A 111 10.48 -4.29 26.97
C ALA A 111 9.01 -4.39 26.55
N ALA A 112 8.31 -5.48 26.88
CA ALA A 112 6.88 -5.61 26.61
C ALA A 112 6.04 -4.55 27.35
N ARG A 113 6.45 -4.17 28.56
CA ARG A 113 5.81 -3.09 29.31
C ARG A 113 6.09 -1.73 28.67
N LEU A 114 7.33 -1.51 28.21
CA LEU A 114 7.73 -0.25 27.56
C LEU A 114 6.98 -0.04 26.26
N GLU A 115 6.82 -1.06 25.43
CA GLU A 115 6.04 -0.97 24.19
C GLU A 115 4.61 -0.50 24.45
N ARG A 116 3.90 -1.14 25.41
CA ARG A 116 2.55 -0.71 25.79
C ARG A 116 2.51 0.71 26.35
N ALA A 117 3.52 1.09 27.13
CA ALA A 117 3.62 2.42 27.69
C ALA A 117 3.80 3.48 26.60
N LEU A 118 4.62 3.20 25.57
CA LEU A 118 4.81 4.09 24.43
C LEU A 118 3.54 4.23 23.58
N ILE A 119 2.81 3.14 23.35
CA ILE A 119 1.51 3.19 22.64
C ILE A 119 0.55 4.12 23.40
N SER A 120 0.36 3.89 24.71
CA SER A 120 -0.51 4.73 25.53
C SER A 120 -0.06 6.19 25.55
N PHE A 121 1.23 6.44 25.73
CA PHE A 121 1.80 7.80 25.74
C PHE A 121 1.54 8.54 24.43
N MET A 122 1.73 7.89 23.27
CA MET A 122 1.50 8.54 21.98
C MET A 122 0.02 8.83 21.76
N LEU A 123 -0.87 7.89 22.08
CA LEU A 123 -2.31 8.09 21.95
C LEU A 123 -2.79 9.21 22.86
N ASP A 124 -2.40 9.23 24.13
CA ASP A 124 -2.78 10.27 25.10
C ASP A 124 -2.24 11.64 24.70
N LEU A 125 -1.02 11.72 24.18
CA LEU A 125 -0.42 12.95 23.69
C LEU A 125 -1.21 13.52 22.50
N HIS A 126 -1.50 12.69 21.51
CA HIS A 126 -2.16 13.12 20.28
C HIS A 126 -3.64 13.48 20.52
N THR A 127 -4.34 12.71 21.30
CA THR A 127 -5.75 13.00 21.64
C THR A 127 -5.88 14.17 22.61
N GLY A 128 -5.01 14.25 23.62
CA GLY A 128 -5.09 15.30 24.66
C GLY A 128 -4.50 16.65 24.26
N LYS A 129 -3.40 16.67 23.48
CA LYS A 129 -2.69 17.93 23.16
C LYS A 129 -2.82 18.36 21.71
N HIS A 130 -2.93 17.42 20.77
CA HIS A 130 -2.92 17.73 19.34
C HIS A 130 -4.31 17.71 18.70
N GLY A 131 -5.36 17.44 19.49
CA GLY A 131 -6.75 17.48 19.02
C GLY A 131 -7.13 16.33 18.09
N TYR A 132 -6.36 15.25 18.05
CA TYR A 132 -6.71 14.06 17.27
C TYR A 132 -7.86 13.30 17.95
N ARG A 133 -8.65 12.61 17.14
CA ARG A 133 -9.65 11.66 17.60
C ARG A 133 -9.10 10.24 17.47
N GLU A 134 -9.07 9.50 18.57
CA GLU A 134 -8.67 8.10 18.55
C GLU A 134 -9.68 7.26 17.76
N VAL A 135 -9.17 6.39 16.89
CA VAL A 135 -9.95 5.43 16.10
C VAL A 135 -9.23 4.07 16.13
N LEU A 136 -9.97 3.01 16.36
CA LEU A 136 -9.47 1.63 16.24
C LEU A 136 -10.10 0.97 15.01
N PRO A 137 -9.42 0.99 13.86
CA PRO A 137 -9.89 0.34 12.65
C PRO A 137 -9.63 -1.18 12.67
N PRO A 138 -10.25 -1.95 11.75
CA PRO A 138 -9.88 -3.34 11.54
C PRO A 138 -8.42 -3.51 11.12
N PHE A 139 -7.79 -4.60 11.56
CA PHE A 139 -6.43 -4.99 11.13
C PHE A 139 -6.40 -5.81 9.84
N ILE A 140 -7.58 -6.13 9.29
CA ILE A 140 -7.77 -6.82 8.03
C ILE A 140 -8.49 -5.87 7.09
N VAL A 141 -7.92 -5.68 5.90
CA VAL A 141 -8.43 -4.75 4.89
C VAL A 141 -8.67 -5.46 3.57
N ASN A 142 -9.56 -4.92 2.74
CA ASN A 142 -9.80 -5.45 1.41
C ASN A 142 -8.76 -4.94 0.40
N ARG A 143 -8.73 -5.56 -0.79
CA ARG A 143 -7.82 -5.22 -1.89
C ARG A 143 -7.94 -3.74 -2.31
N ASP A 144 -9.15 -3.21 -2.36
CA ASP A 144 -9.40 -1.86 -2.86
C ASP A 144 -8.81 -0.79 -1.94
N SER A 145 -8.81 -1.02 -0.62
CA SER A 145 -8.13 -0.14 0.34
C SER A 145 -6.63 -0.07 0.07
N LEU A 146 -6.00 -1.21 -0.24
CA LEU A 146 -4.56 -1.28 -0.54
C LEU A 146 -4.21 -0.66 -1.89
N ILE A 147 -5.11 -0.71 -2.87
CA ILE A 147 -4.98 0.00 -4.14
C ILE A 147 -5.08 1.51 -3.89
N GLY A 148 -6.07 1.94 -3.11
CA GLY A 148 -6.29 3.36 -2.79
C GLY A 148 -5.12 4.02 -2.07
N THR A 149 -4.35 3.26 -1.29
CA THR A 149 -3.16 3.75 -0.59
C THR A 149 -1.84 3.47 -1.32
N GLY A 150 -1.90 2.89 -2.53
CA GLY A 150 -0.73 2.65 -3.39
C GLY A 150 0.13 1.46 -2.99
N GLN A 151 -0.34 0.58 -2.09
CA GLN A 151 0.36 -0.66 -1.74
C GLN A 151 0.24 -1.69 -2.85
N LEU A 152 -0.93 -1.83 -3.42
CA LEU A 152 -1.18 -2.68 -4.57
C LEU A 152 -1.23 -1.87 -5.87
N PRO A 153 -0.83 -2.47 -6.99
CA PRO A 153 -0.35 -3.86 -7.17
C PRO A 153 1.14 -4.06 -6.85
N LYS A 154 1.90 -2.99 -6.66
CA LYS A 154 3.38 -3.01 -6.65
C LYS A 154 3.98 -3.90 -5.56
N PHE A 155 3.45 -3.85 -4.35
CA PHE A 155 4.00 -4.53 -3.17
C PHE A 155 3.25 -5.82 -2.82
N GLU A 156 2.44 -6.37 -3.72
CA GLU A 156 1.67 -7.59 -3.48
C GLU A 156 2.50 -8.78 -2.96
N PRO A 157 3.74 -9.03 -3.44
CA PRO A 157 4.58 -10.11 -2.92
C PRO A 157 5.02 -9.95 -1.46
N ASP A 158 4.99 -8.72 -0.93
CA ASP A 158 5.42 -8.38 0.42
C ASP A 158 4.25 -8.34 1.42
N LEU A 159 3.02 -8.55 0.95
CA LEU A 159 1.82 -8.45 1.77
C LEU A 159 1.36 -9.82 2.28
N PHE A 160 0.81 -9.84 3.49
CA PHE A 160 0.15 -11.03 4.03
C PHE A 160 -1.28 -11.12 3.50
N HIS A 161 -1.47 -11.89 2.43
CA HIS A 161 -2.77 -12.17 1.85
C HIS A 161 -3.45 -13.33 2.56
N LEU A 162 -4.74 -13.21 2.85
CA LEU A 162 -5.56 -14.29 3.42
C LEU A 162 -6.07 -15.18 2.28
N GLU A 163 -5.56 -16.39 2.19
CA GLU A 163 -5.88 -17.34 1.14
C GLU A 163 -7.40 -17.55 0.96
N GLY A 164 -7.86 -17.62 -0.28
CA GLY A 164 -9.27 -17.81 -0.63
C GLY A 164 -10.18 -16.59 -0.42
N THR A 165 -9.61 -15.44 -0.11
CA THR A 165 -10.36 -14.19 0.10
C THR A 165 -9.75 -13.05 -0.71
N ASN A 166 -10.35 -11.84 -0.62
CA ASN A 166 -9.71 -10.62 -1.12
C ASN A 166 -9.19 -9.72 0.02
N TYR A 167 -8.85 -10.33 1.16
CA TYR A 167 -8.41 -9.65 2.36
C TYR A 167 -6.92 -9.81 2.61
N TYR A 168 -6.33 -8.79 3.27
CA TYR A 168 -4.93 -8.71 3.64
C TYR A 168 -4.81 -8.25 5.09
N LEU A 169 -3.72 -8.64 5.77
CA LEU A 169 -3.34 -7.94 6.99
C LEU A 169 -2.86 -6.53 6.63
N VAL A 170 -3.28 -5.52 7.41
CA VAL A 170 -2.86 -4.13 7.19
C VAL A 170 -1.34 -4.02 7.34
N PRO A 171 -0.60 -3.55 6.32
CA PRO A 171 0.86 -3.53 6.37
C PRO A 171 1.42 -2.24 6.97
N THR A 172 0.64 -1.18 7.02
CA THR A 172 1.08 0.16 7.37
C THR A 172 -0.07 1.03 7.85
N ALA A 173 0.25 2.12 8.55
CA ALA A 173 -0.74 3.02 9.14
C ALA A 173 -1.48 3.89 8.11
N GLU A 174 -1.02 3.97 6.86
CA GLU A 174 -1.68 4.70 5.78
C GLU A 174 -2.94 3.99 5.27
N VAL A 175 -3.05 2.68 5.49
CA VAL A 175 -4.19 1.86 5.08
C VAL A 175 -5.26 1.88 6.17
#